data_71422bbe7d811bfcad75dfef08da2686
#
_entry.id   71422bbe7d811bfcad75dfef08da2686
#
_cell.length_a   1.000
_cell.length_b   1.000
_cell.length_c   1.000
_cell.angle_alpha   90.00
_cell.angle_beta   90.00
_cell.angle_gamma   90.00
#
_symmetry.space_group_name_H-M   'P 1'
#
loop_
_entity.id
_entity.type
_entity.pdbx_description
1 polymer ?
#
loop_
_entity_poly.entity_id
_entity_poly.type
_entity_poly.pdbx_seq_one_letter_code
_entity_poly.pdbx_strand_id
1 'polypeptide(L)'
;MKIAVCIRQGLDGDISPFDACAYEEALKIQGAEVILVSMGAPSVSDLLLKLTRLGAARAILLSDKAFAGADTLATAYALSLAIQKISPDLVFCGRQTLVGDTAQTPVMLGQMLGYGLITNVMSIDRIGADTIECTTRCEGAEKATIPALITVERINTLRLPRLRSKLGVLEMWNAEDVGADLSRCGLKGSPTRVLKTFENQSGKRKCTFISRDKLEWAIEEGLKRSEEQAYAETENNGEKLLKVFTVTDAPMDFAKTVSDNVTDIGFAEAEKIAEKIKRDDPDAVIWGSDTCSKRLSSQVAVVLGLGLCADCTRLECENGELIMYRPALSGSIIAKIKSLTRPAMATVRTDSTNAHQKIIVAAGFGVKDKMDDVRSFADGLGAELCATRKLVDNGYAQYDSQVGLTGKTVSPPIYIAIGVSGAIHHIAGMQRSGTVIAINPDKDAPIFEYADYGIIDNF
;
A
#
# COMPACT_ATOMS: atom_id res chain seq x y z
N MET A 1 28.87 10.01 -4.28
CA MET A 1 27.41 10.15 -4.18
C MET A 1 26.97 9.68 -2.79
N LYS A 2 26.14 10.44 -2.13
CA LYS A 2 25.60 10.10 -0.80
C LYS A 2 24.15 9.65 -0.93
N ILE A 3 23.81 8.49 -0.37
CA ILE A 3 22.49 7.89 -0.47
C ILE A 3 21.93 7.66 0.94
N ALA A 4 20.77 8.22 1.25
CA ALA A 4 20.04 7.89 2.45
C ALA A 4 19.01 6.79 2.14
N VAL A 5 18.92 5.77 2.98
CA VAL A 5 17.92 4.71 2.86
C VAL A 5 17.02 4.73 4.10
N CYS A 6 15.74 5.00 3.89
CA CYS A 6 14.76 4.97 4.97
C CYS A 6 14.40 3.52 5.31
N ILE A 7 14.55 3.15 6.57
CA ILE A 7 14.33 1.77 7.06
C ILE A 7 13.22 1.77 8.11
N ARG A 8 12.31 0.82 8.00
CA ARG A 8 11.34 0.53 9.05
C ARG A 8 11.45 -0.92 9.53
N GLN A 9 11.40 -1.10 10.83
CA GLN A 9 11.30 -2.42 11.44
C GLN A 9 9.89 -2.98 11.24
N GLY A 10 9.80 -4.23 10.79
CA GLY A 10 8.57 -5.00 10.71
C GLY A 10 8.10 -5.51 12.07
N LEU A 11 6.91 -6.14 12.10
CA LEU A 11 6.34 -6.73 13.32
C LEU A 11 7.15 -7.93 13.85
N ASP A 12 7.85 -8.61 12.98
CA ASP A 12 8.74 -9.74 13.27
C ASP A 12 10.11 -9.30 13.84
N GLY A 13 10.34 -8.00 13.95
CA GLY A 13 11.61 -7.43 14.43
C GLY A 13 12.67 -7.28 13.33
N ASP A 14 12.43 -7.76 12.13
CA ASP A 14 13.33 -7.63 10.98
C ASP A 14 13.03 -6.37 10.15
N ILE A 15 13.84 -6.14 9.11
CA ILE A 15 13.63 -5.05 8.16
C ILE A 15 12.36 -5.30 7.33
N SER A 16 11.58 -4.23 7.07
CA SER A 16 10.46 -4.28 6.14
C SER A 16 10.92 -4.81 4.76
N PRO A 17 10.18 -5.74 4.13
CA PRO A 17 10.62 -6.37 2.88
C PRO A 17 10.84 -5.39 1.71
N PHE A 18 10.07 -4.32 1.63
CA PHE A 18 10.28 -3.29 0.61
C PHE A 18 11.51 -2.42 0.91
N ASP A 19 11.75 -2.09 2.19
CA ASP A 19 12.93 -1.33 2.60
C ASP A 19 14.20 -2.17 2.40
N ALA A 20 14.12 -3.49 2.59
CA ALA A 20 15.20 -4.41 2.29
C ALA A 20 15.61 -4.34 0.80
N CYS A 21 14.63 -4.26 -0.11
CA CYS A 21 14.89 -4.09 -1.54
C CYS A 21 15.50 -2.72 -1.85
N ALA A 22 14.98 -1.65 -1.24
CA ALA A 22 15.52 -0.31 -1.39
C ALA A 22 16.98 -0.24 -0.92
N TYR A 23 17.28 -0.89 0.20
CA TYR A 23 18.64 -0.97 0.71
C TYR A 23 19.57 -1.76 -0.20
N GLU A 24 19.13 -2.90 -0.73
CA GLU A 24 19.91 -3.69 -1.69
C GLU A 24 20.22 -2.89 -2.96
N GLU A 25 19.25 -2.15 -3.51
CA GLU A 25 19.49 -1.29 -4.68
C GLU A 25 20.51 -0.19 -4.37
N ALA A 26 20.45 0.46 -3.20
CA ALA A 26 21.44 1.44 -2.79
C ALA A 26 22.85 0.84 -2.70
N LEU A 27 22.97 -0.40 -2.19
CA LEU A 27 24.25 -1.10 -2.05
C LEU A 27 24.86 -1.57 -3.40
N LYS A 28 24.07 -1.63 -4.47
CA LYS A 28 24.55 -1.94 -5.83
C LYS A 28 25.29 -0.76 -6.48
N ILE A 29 25.04 0.46 -6.01
CA ILE A 29 25.62 1.69 -6.58
C ILE A 29 27.08 1.81 -6.13
N GLN A 30 28.00 1.62 -7.07
CA GLN A 30 29.44 1.63 -6.77
C GLN A 30 29.91 3.01 -6.31
N GLY A 31 30.73 3.04 -5.24
CA GLY A 31 31.29 4.27 -4.69
C GLY A 31 30.29 5.15 -3.95
N ALA A 32 29.06 4.69 -3.72
CA ALA A 32 28.08 5.41 -2.92
C ALA A 32 28.38 5.28 -1.42
N GLU A 33 28.23 6.40 -0.70
CA GLU A 33 28.14 6.42 0.77
C GLU A 33 26.70 6.18 1.16
N VAL A 34 26.37 4.97 1.64
CA VAL A 34 25.01 4.61 2.04
C VAL A 34 24.80 4.87 3.54
N ILE A 35 23.76 5.62 3.88
CA ILE A 35 23.40 5.98 5.25
C ILE A 35 22.00 5.45 5.53
N LEU A 36 21.82 4.62 6.56
CA LEU A 36 20.50 4.17 6.98
C LEU A 36 19.85 5.21 7.87
N VAL A 37 18.56 5.47 7.66
CA VAL A 37 17.76 6.40 8.45
C VAL A 37 16.49 5.69 8.93
N SER A 38 16.21 5.74 10.21
CA SER A 38 14.97 5.20 10.77
C SER A 38 14.39 6.14 11.82
N MET A 39 13.07 6.10 11.98
CA MET A 39 12.39 6.74 13.10
C MET A 39 11.67 5.67 13.93
N GLY A 40 12.00 5.59 15.22
CA GLY A 40 11.43 4.55 16.06
C GLY A 40 11.88 4.59 17.51
N ALA A 41 11.45 3.58 18.27
CA ALA A 41 11.89 3.38 19.64
C ALA A 41 13.38 2.98 19.69
N PRO A 42 14.07 3.18 20.82
CA PRO A 42 15.48 2.76 20.98
C PRO A 42 15.75 1.30 20.66
N SER A 43 14.76 0.41 20.78
CA SER A 43 14.87 -1.02 20.42
C SER A 43 15.19 -1.28 18.95
N VAL A 44 14.98 -0.31 18.05
CA VAL A 44 15.34 -0.42 16.61
C VAL A 44 16.86 -0.37 16.40
N SER A 45 17.63 0.07 17.38
CA SER A 45 19.10 0.20 17.32
C SER A 45 19.79 -1.09 16.90
N ASP A 46 19.39 -2.22 17.47
CA ASP A 46 20.01 -3.51 17.19
C ASP A 46 19.84 -3.95 15.74
N LEU A 47 18.65 -3.69 15.17
CA LEU A 47 18.38 -3.94 13.75
C LEU A 47 19.29 -3.08 12.88
N LEU A 48 19.30 -1.77 13.13
CA LEU A 48 20.12 -0.83 12.33
C LEU A 48 21.60 -1.18 12.37
N LEU A 49 22.13 -1.48 13.55
CA LEU A 49 23.53 -1.92 13.70
C LEU A 49 23.82 -3.20 12.90
N LYS A 50 22.93 -4.19 12.95
CA LYS A 50 23.08 -5.41 12.13
C LYS A 50 23.10 -5.09 10.65
N LEU A 51 22.24 -4.20 10.18
CA LEU A 51 22.13 -3.80 8.78
C LEU A 51 23.39 -3.06 8.30
N THR A 52 24.12 -2.31 9.15
CA THR A 52 25.37 -1.65 8.75
C THR A 52 26.43 -2.66 8.27
N ARG A 53 26.40 -3.91 8.75
CA ARG A 53 27.31 -4.98 8.29
C ARG A 53 27.20 -5.30 6.81
N LEU A 54 26.13 -4.88 6.17
CA LEU A 54 25.88 -5.13 4.74
C LEU A 54 26.60 -4.12 3.83
N GLY A 55 27.11 -3.02 4.40
CA GLY A 55 27.90 -2.03 3.66
C GLY A 55 27.49 -0.58 3.84
N ALA A 56 26.50 -0.27 4.71
CA ALA A 56 26.21 1.11 5.03
C ALA A 56 27.37 1.74 5.85
N ALA A 57 27.70 3.00 5.56
CA ALA A 57 28.72 3.74 6.26
C ALA A 57 28.34 4.01 7.72
N ARG A 58 27.09 4.34 7.95
CA ARG A 58 26.50 4.56 9.27
C ARG A 58 24.99 4.41 9.25
N ALA A 59 24.38 4.36 10.43
CA ALA A 59 22.95 4.41 10.64
C ALA A 59 22.56 5.55 11.57
N ILE A 60 21.40 6.14 11.35
CA ILE A 60 20.84 7.22 12.15
C ILE A 60 19.45 6.80 12.62
N LEU A 61 19.22 6.80 13.93
CA LEU A 61 17.92 6.53 14.52
C LEU A 61 17.35 7.83 15.11
N LEU A 62 16.26 8.32 14.51
CA LEU A 62 15.44 9.36 15.13
C LEU A 62 14.63 8.74 16.26
N SER A 63 14.97 9.04 17.49
CA SER A 63 14.32 8.47 18.66
C SER A 63 14.07 9.52 19.73
N ASP A 64 12.80 9.90 19.86
CA ASP A 64 12.31 10.83 20.88
C ASP A 64 10.85 10.51 21.20
N LYS A 65 10.43 10.77 22.44
CA LYS A 65 9.02 10.69 22.84
C LYS A 65 8.13 11.64 22.02
N ALA A 66 8.69 12.78 21.58
CA ALA A 66 8.01 13.74 20.73
C ALA A 66 7.58 13.16 19.37
N PHE A 67 8.26 12.14 18.87
CA PHE A 67 7.92 11.49 17.58
C PHE A 67 6.88 10.37 17.74
N ALA A 68 6.54 9.96 18.95
CA ALA A 68 5.65 8.83 19.18
C ALA A 68 4.23 9.11 18.69
N GLY A 69 3.61 8.09 18.06
CA GLY A 69 2.23 8.16 17.58
C GLY A 69 2.03 9.03 16.32
N ALA A 70 3.12 9.36 15.61
CA ALA A 70 3.06 10.11 14.36
C ALA A 70 2.27 9.38 13.28
N ASP A 71 1.40 10.12 12.58
CA ASP A 71 0.81 9.69 11.32
C ASP A 71 1.80 9.84 10.15
N THR A 72 1.33 9.66 8.91
CA THR A 72 2.19 9.74 7.72
C THR A 72 2.81 11.13 7.53
N LEU A 73 2.05 12.20 7.78
CA LEU A 73 2.51 13.57 7.59
C LEU A 73 3.55 13.96 8.66
N ALA A 74 3.27 13.69 9.92
CA ALA A 74 4.20 13.95 11.03
C ALA A 74 5.47 13.08 10.94
N THR A 75 5.35 11.84 10.45
CA THR A 75 6.50 10.97 10.17
C THR A 75 7.36 11.53 9.05
N ALA A 76 6.76 11.93 7.93
CA ALA A 76 7.48 12.54 6.81
C ALA A 76 8.18 13.84 7.25
N TYR A 77 7.55 14.64 8.10
CA TYR A 77 8.14 15.85 8.64
C TYR A 77 9.42 15.56 9.46
N ALA A 78 9.35 14.65 10.41
CA ALA A 78 10.52 14.29 11.23
C ALA A 78 11.68 13.73 10.38
N LEU A 79 11.35 12.84 9.42
CA LEU A 79 12.33 12.31 8.47
C LEU A 79 12.91 13.39 7.57
N SER A 80 12.11 14.37 7.12
CA SER A 80 12.60 15.46 6.26
C SER A 80 13.71 16.28 6.94
N LEU A 81 13.60 16.54 8.22
CA LEU A 81 14.62 17.26 9.00
C LEU A 81 15.95 16.48 9.05
N ALA A 82 15.85 15.17 9.29
CA ALA A 82 17.05 14.31 9.28
C ALA A 82 17.69 14.25 7.89
N ILE A 83 16.90 14.08 6.83
CA ILE A 83 17.40 14.04 5.46
C ILE A 83 18.02 15.38 5.06
N GLN A 84 17.44 16.52 5.43
CA GLN A 84 18.05 17.84 5.21
C GLN A 84 19.40 17.97 5.90
N LYS A 85 19.52 17.50 7.15
CA LYS A 85 20.79 17.51 7.91
C LYS A 85 21.85 16.60 7.30
N ILE A 86 21.45 15.46 6.73
CA ILE A 86 22.34 14.53 6.01
C ILE A 86 22.74 15.10 4.64
N SER A 87 21.84 15.78 3.97
CA SER A 87 21.97 16.33 2.61
C SER A 87 22.46 15.26 1.59
N PRO A 88 21.68 14.19 1.36
CA PRO A 88 22.05 13.16 0.38
C PRO A 88 21.69 13.59 -1.04
N ASP A 89 22.38 12.99 -2.04
CA ASP A 89 22.03 13.13 -3.45
C ASP A 89 20.76 12.33 -3.78
N LEU A 90 20.59 11.16 -3.16
CA LEU A 90 19.45 10.27 -3.36
C LEU A 90 18.88 9.80 -2.03
N VAL A 91 17.55 9.66 -1.99
CA VAL A 91 16.81 9.03 -0.89
C VAL A 91 16.09 7.81 -1.42
N PHE A 92 16.35 6.65 -0.85
CA PHE A 92 15.69 5.40 -1.19
C PHE A 92 14.74 5.00 -0.08
N CYS A 93 13.53 4.66 -0.46
CA CYS A 93 12.49 4.12 0.44
C CYS A 93 11.91 2.85 -0.17
N GLY A 94 11.44 1.94 0.65
CA GLY A 94 10.50 0.93 0.18
C GLY A 94 9.18 1.58 -0.24
N ARG A 95 8.49 1.00 -1.22
CA ARG A 95 7.19 1.52 -1.69
C ARG A 95 6.21 1.72 -0.52
N GLN A 96 6.13 0.75 0.36
CA GLN A 96 5.21 0.73 1.51
C GLN A 96 5.74 -0.16 2.63
N THR A 97 5.11 -0.12 3.79
CA THR A 97 5.40 -1.01 4.92
C THR A 97 4.20 -1.88 5.24
N LEU A 98 4.41 -3.11 5.70
CA LEU A 98 3.34 -4.05 6.06
C LEU A 98 2.50 -3.58 7.25
N VAL A 99 3.06 -2.71 8.09
CA VAL A 99 2.40 -2.18 9.30
C VAL A 99 1.45 -1.04 8.96
N GLY A 100 1.94 -0.03 8.25
CA GLY A 100 1.18 1.17 7.91
C GLY A 100 0.36 1.00 6.63
N ASP A 101 0.92 0.33 5.64
CA ASP A 101 0.31 0.00 4.34
C ASP A 101 -0.31 1.21 3.61
N THR A 102 0.31 2.40 3.75
CA THR A 102 -0.22 3.65 3.17
C THR A 102 0.42 4.02 1.83
N ALA A 103 1.69 3.68 1.63
CA ALA A 103 2.53 4.13 0.52
C ALA A 103 2.65 5.68 0.42
N GLN A 104 2.30 6.43 1.47
CA GLN A 104 2.24 7.91 1.46
C GLN A 104 3.51 8.58 1.98
N THR A 105 4.10 8.03 3.06
CA THR A 105 5.23 8.68 3.75
C THR A 105 6.40 9.03 2.84
N PRO A 106 6.86 8.17 1.92
CA PRO A 106 7.95 8.52 1.00
C PRO A 106 7.59 9.69 0.07
N VAL A 107 6.37 9.69 -0.49
CA VAL A 107 5.90 10.77 -1.37
C VAL A 107 5.81 12.10 -0.63
N MET A 108 5.23 12.08 0.59
CA MET A 108 5.18 13.27 1.45
C MET A 108 6.57 13.78 1.79
N LEU A 109 7.51 12.88 2.10
CA LEU A 109 8.90 13.21 2.36
C LEU A 109 9.56 13.89 1.15
N GLY A 110 9.42 13.32 -0.05
CA GLY A 110 9.95 13.90 -1.28
C GLY A 110 9.38 15.30 -1.57
N GLN A 111 8.07 15.48 -1.39
CA GLN A 111 7.41 16.78 -1.56
C GLN A 111 7.89 17.82 -0.53
N MET A 112 8.06 17.43 0.75
CA MET A 112 8.58 18.34 1.79
C MET A 112 10.02 18.78 1.54
N LEU A 113 10.82 17.92 0.93
CA LEU A 113 12.21 18.20 0.58
C LEU A 113 12.35 18.99 -0.73
N GLY A 114 11.30 19.02 -1.57
CA GLY A 114 11.38 19.57 -2.93
C GLY A 114 12.30 18.75 -3.85
N TYR A 115 12.42 17.44 -3.59
CA TYR A 115 13.26 16.53 -4.36
C TYR A 115 12.52 16.01 -5.59
N GLY A 116 13.28 15.64 -6.63
CA GLY A 116 12.72 14.85 -7.73
C GLY A 116 12.11 13.55 -7.17
N LEU A 117 10.99 13.08 -7.72
CA LEU A 117 10.26 11.94 -7.17
C LEU A 117 9.96 10.93 -8.26
N ILE A 118 10.41 9.67 -8.06
CA ILE A 118 10.03 8.52 -8.87
C ILE A 118 9.47 7.44 -7.95
N THR A 119 8.27 6.93 -8.25
CA THR A 119 7.61 5.93 -7.41
C THR A 119 7.53 4.56 -8.09
N ASN A 120 7.47 3.48 -7.27
CA ASN A 120 7.28 2.10 -7.74
C ASN A 120 8.38 1.63 -8.71
N VAL A 121 9.63 1.94 -8.39
CA VAL A 121 10.81 1.62 -9.22
C VAL A 121 11.04 0.10 -9.26
N MET A 122 11.14 -0.43 -10.47
CA MET A 122 11.47 -1.82 -10.76
C MET A 122 12.96 -2.00 -11.13
N SER A 123 13.57 -0.99 -11.75
CA SER A 123 15.01 -0.94 -12.04
C SER A 123 15.52 0.49 -12.05
N ILE A 124 16.78 0.66 -11.66
CA ILE A 124 17.52 1.90 -11.84
C ILE A 124 18.34 1.73 -13.11
N ASP A 125 17.98 2.44 -14.18
CA ASP A 125 18.55 2.22 -15.50
C ASP A 125 19.81 3.06 -15.70
N ARG A 126 19.81 4.31 -15.17
CA ARG A 126 20.94 5.23 -15.29
C ARG A 126 20.97 6.25 -14.16
N ILE A 127 22.15 6.51 -13.63
CA ILE A 127 22.44 7.62 -12.74
C ILE A 127 23.45 8.53 -13.42
N GLY A 128 23.02 9.74 -13.77
CA GLY A 128 23.88 10.79 -14.33
C GLY A 128 24.42 11.74 -13.26
N ALA A 129 25.00 12.88 -13.68
CA ALA A 129 25.46 13.91 -12.76
C ALA A 129 24.27 14.59 -12.03
N ASP A 130 23.22 14.94 -12.78
CA ASP A 130 22.09 15.74 -12.30
C ASP A 130 20.74 15.03 -12.41
N THR A 131 20.73 13.79 -12.89
CA THR A 131 19.47 13.06 -13.13
C THR A 131 19.58 11.59 -12.84
N ILE A 132 18.46 10.98 -12.45
CA ILE A 132 18.26 9.54 -12.32
C ILE A 132 17.14 9.10 -13.27
N GLU A 133 17.35 7.98 -13.95
CA GLU A 133 16.40 7.35 -14.88
C GLU A 133 16.07 5.95 -14.34
N CYS A 134 14.80 5.64 -14.25
CA CYS A 134 14.30 4.39 -13.70
C CYS A 134 13.15 3.84 -14.54
N THR A 135 13.03 2.53 -14.60
CA THR A 135 11.82 1.87 -15.08
C THR A 135 10.91 1.62 -13.89
N THR A 136 9.67 2.08 -14.01
CA THR A 136 8.64 1.96 -12.96
C THR A 136 7.61 0.91 -13.33
N ARG A 137 6.88 0.44 -12.32
CA ARG A 137 5.86 -0.61 -12.48
C ARG A 137 4.68 -0.19 -13.35
N CYS A 138 4.25 1.07 -13.25
CA CYS A 138 3.00 1.53 -13.82
C CYS A 138 3.16 2.51 -14.99
N GLU A 139 4.21 3.33 -14.98
CA GLU A 139 4.39 4.45 -15.91
C GLU A 139 5.55 4.21 -16.90
N GLY A 140 6.23 3.05 -16.80
CA GLY A 140 7.39 2.73 -17.67
C GLY A 140 8.64 3.51 -17.28
N ALA A 141 9.35 4.09 -18.25
CA ALA A 141 10.59 4.83 -18.00
C ALA A 141 10.29 6.25 -17.48
N GLU A 142 10.77 6.56 -16.28
CA GLU A 142 10.68 7.88 -15.67
C GLU A 142 12.08 8.46 -15.40
N LYS A 143 12.14 9.81 -15.34
CA LYS A 143 13.36 10.57 -15.07
C LYS A 143 13.09 11.65 -14.04
N ALA A 144 14.02 11.81 -13.09
CA ALA A 144 13.98 12.88 -12.09
C ALA A 144 15.33 13.59 -11.98
N THR A 145 15.30 14.86 -11.55
CA THR A 145 16.49 15.63 -11.21
C THR A 145 16.99 15.27 -9.82
N ILE A 146 18.30 15.19 -9.65
CA ILE A 146 18.96 15.02 -8.36
C ILE A 146 19.10 16.40 -7.67
N PRO A 147 18.80 16.52 -6.35
CA PRO A 147 18.48 15.43 -5.44
C PRO A 147 17.10 14.82 -5.68
N ALA A 148 17.01 13.49 -5.54
CA ALA A 148 15.79 12.74 -5.82
C ALA A 148 15.46 11.72 -4.73
N LEU A 149 14.16 11.46 -4.55
CA LEU A 149 13.65 10.36 -3.75
C LEU A 149 13.01 9.31 -4.68
N ILE A 150 13.38 8.06 -4.49
CA ILE A 150 12.77 6.95 -5.20
C ILE A 150 12.13 5.95 -4.24
N THR A 151 10.99 5.37 -4.63
CA THR A 151 10.40 4.24 -3.92
C THR A 151 10.61 2.95 -4.71
N VAL A 152 11.14 1.93 -4.04
CA VAL A 152 11.54 0.66 -4.67
C VAL A 152 10.50 -0.41 -4.41
N GLU A 153 10.16 -1.14 -5.47
CA GLU A 153 9.30 -2.33 -5.41
C GLU A 153 10.04 -3.53 -4.83
N ARG A 154 9.31 -4.60 -4.53
CA ARG A 154 9.91 -5.84 -4.02
C ARG A 154 10.50 -6.67 -5.16
N ILE A 155 11.63 -6.22 -5.70
CA ILE A 155 12.28 -6.75 -6.91
C ILE A 155 13.48 -7.67 -6.64
N ASN A 156 13.99 -7.69 -5.40
CA ASN A 156 15.19 -8.44 -5.06
C ASN A 156 15.15 -8.96 -3.63
N THR A 157 16.27 -9.54 -3.19
CA THR A 157 16.47 -10.02 -1.83
C THR A 157 17.72 -9.34 -1.26
N LEU A 158 17.65 -8.88 -0.03
CA LEU A 158 18.77 -8.27 0.66
C LEU A 158 19.91 -9.30 0.83
N ARG A 159 21.11 -8.89 0.49
CA ARG A 159 22.32 -9.71 0.63
C ARG A 159 22.60 -10.11 2.07
N LEU A 160 23.35 -11.19 2.25
CA LEU A 160 23.85 -11.58 3.58
C LEU A 160 25.16 -10.83 3.90
N PRO A 161 25.44 -10.57 5.20
CA PRO A 161 26.68 -9.95 5.61
C PRO A 161 27.88 -10.87 5.33
N ARG A 162 28.98 -10.29 4.89
CA ARG A 162 30.23 -11.05 4.72
C ARG A 162 30.77 -11.50 6.08
N LEU A 163 31.41 -12.68 6.15
CA LEU A 163 31.95 -13.26 7.38
C LEU A 163 32.81 -12.31 8.23
N ARG A 164 33.56 -11.42 7.57
CA ARG A 164 34.48 -10.47 8.24
C ARG A 164 33.93 -9.03 8.29
N SER A 165 32.66 -8.80 7.93
CA SER A 165 32.08 -7.45 8.01
C SER A 165 31.94 -7.02 9.47
N LYS A 166 32.36 -5.78 9.74
CA LYS A 166 32.25 -5.16 11.06
C LYS A 166 30.93 -4.42 11.18
N LEU A 167 30.49 -4.19 12.41
CA LEU A 167 29.41 -3.26 12.69
C LEU A 167 29.88 -1.83 12.35
N GLY A 168 28.98 -1.06 11.75
CA GLY A 168 29.18 0.37 11.51
C GLY A 168 28.84 1.23 12.73
N VAL A 169 28.70 2.53 12.52
CA VAL A 169 28.35 3.52 13.55
C VAL A 169 26.83 3.71 13.56
N LEU A 170 26.26 3.77 14.75
CA LEU A 170 24.87 4.20 14.98
C LEU A 170 24.88 5.54 15.72
N GLU A 171 24.20 6.52 15.15
CA GLU A 171 23.91 7.80 15.78
C GLU A 171 22.43 7.83 16.21
N MET A 172 22.14 8.32 17.40
CA MET A 172 20.79 8.56 17.86
C MET A 172 20.54 10.06 17.87
N TRP A 173 19.52 10.51 17.16
CA TRP A 173 19.11 11.91 17.10
C TRP A 173 17.73 12.09 17.71
N ASN A 174 17.60 13.06 18.63
CA ASN A 174 16.34 13.48 19.22
C ASN A 174 15.71 14.65 18.44
N ALA A 175 14.60 15.18 18.92
CA ALA A 175 13.89 16.29 18.29
C ALA A 175 14.73 17.58 18.23
N GLU A 176 15.54 17.86 19.26
CA GLU A 176 16.43 19.02 19.33
C GLU A 176 17.59 18.89 18.33
N ASP A 177 18.17 17.70 18.20
CA ASP A 177 19.28 17.42 17.29
C ASP A 177 18.95 17.72 15.82
N VAL A 178 17.68 17.63 15.46
CA VAL A 178 17.16 17.92 14.10
C VAL A 178 16.41 19.24 14.00
N GLY A 179 16.32 20.02 15.09
CA GLY A 179 15.63 21.30 15.14
C GLY A 179 14.12 21.18 14.89
N ALA A 180 13.49 20.12 15.40
CA ALA A 180 12.09 19.83 15.12
C ALA A 180 11.13 20.78 15.87
N ASP A 181 10.13 21.30 15.15
CA ASP A 181 8.96 21.93 15.76
C ASP A 181 8.06 20.86 16.38
N LEU A 182 8.01 20.83 17.70
CA LEU A 182 7.25 19.84 18.47
C LEU A 182 5.74 19.88 18.20
N SER A 183 5.21 21.00 17.70
CA SER A 183 3.79 21.12 17.34
C SER A 183 3.45 20.28 16.07
N ARG A 184 4.44 19.95 15.27
CA ARG A 184 4.34 19.16 14.03
C ARG A 184 4.79 17.71 14.21
N CYS A 185 5.17 17.31 15.42
CA CYS A 185 5.73 15.99 15.71
C CYS A 185 4.71 15.07 16.40
N GLY A 186 4.89 13.77 16.19
CA GLY A 186 4.19 12.71 16.91
C GLY A 186 2.66 12.83 16.83
N LEU A 187 1.99 12.36 17.87
CA LEU A 187 0.54 12.38 17.95
C LEU A 187 -0.04 13.81 17.94
N LYS A 188 0.70 14.78 18.50
CA LYS A 188 0.25 16.19 18.55
C LYS A 188 0.30 16.85 17.18
N GLY A 189 1.31 16.52 16.38
CA GLY A 189 1.48 17.05 15.03
C GLY A 189 0.75 16.24 13.94
N SER A 190 0.06 15.18 14.31
CA SER A 190 -0.67 14.31 13.37
C SER A 190 -2.05 14.86 13.06
N PRO A 191 -2.34 15.23 11.79
CA PRO A 191 -3.67 15.69 11.38
C PRO A 191 -4.70 14.57 11.23
N THR A 192 -4.33 13.30 11.35
CA THR A 192 -5.27 12.18 11.39
C THR A 192 -5.24 11.49 12.75
N ARG A 193 -6.38 10.93 13.17
CA ARG A 193 -6.52 10.22 14.45
C ARG A 193 -7.29 8.94 14.32
N VAL A 194 -6.70 7.85 14.80
CA VAL A 194 -7.40 6.57 14.98
C VAL A 194 -8.34 6.71 16.17
N LEU A 195 -9.64 6.53 15.94
CA LEU A 195 -10.67 6.56 16.98
C LEU A 195 -10.84 5.20 17.64
N LYS A 196 -10.83 4.14 16.81
CA LYS A 196 -11.05 2.76 17.25
C LYS A 196 -10.43 1.80 16.25
N THR A 197 -10.02 0.64 16.72
CA THR A 197 -9.61 -0.49 15.87
C THR A 197 -10.54 -1.66 16.13
N PHE A 198 -10.82 -2.43 15.09
CA PHE A 198 -11.64 -3.64 15.13
C PHE A 198 -10.82 -4.78 14.55
N GLU A 199 -10.92 -5.97 15.09
CA GLU A 199 -10.41 -7.15 14.40
C GLU A 199 -11.17 -7.32 13.09
N ASN A 200 -10.44 -7.52 12.02
CA ASN A 200 -11.05 -7.79 10.73
C ASN A 200 -11.53 -9.26 10.72
N GLN A 201 -12.77 -9.49 11.10
CA GLN A 201 -13.38 -10.82 11.11
C GLN A 201 -13.73 -11.32 9.70
N SER A 202 -13.65 -10.46 8.67
CA SER A 202 -14.02 -10.80 7.28
C SER A 202 -13.01 -11.71 6.57
N GLY A 203 -11.88 -12.08 7.20
CA GLY A 203 -10.89 -12.94 6.57
C GLY A 203 -11.25 -14.44 6.59
N LYS A 204 -11.68 -14.96 7.72
CA LYS A 204 -11.99 -16.39 7.87
C LYS A 204 -13.46 -16.65 7.55
N ARG A 205 -13.72 -17.68 6.73
CA ARG A 205 -15.06 -18.06 6.28
C ARG A 205 -15.36 -19.47 6.77
N LYS A 206 -16.63 -19.84 6.82
CA LYS A 206 -17.05 -21.20 7.09
C LYS A 206 -17.14 -21.95 5.78
N CYS A 207 -16.09 -22.66 5.42
CA CYS A 207 -16.03 -23.42 4.18
C CYS A 207 -17.05 -24.55 4.16
N THR A 208 -17.84 -24.62 3.09
CA THR A 208 -18.71 -25.75 2.80
C THR A 208 -18.08 -26.55 1.68
N PHE A 209 -17.69 -27.80 1.96
CA PHE A 209 -17.15 -28.68 0.93
C PHE A 209 -18.25 -29.17 0.00
N ILE A 210 -18.04 -29.02 -1.28
CA ILE A 210 -18.94 -29.42 -2.36
C ILE A 210 -18.23 -30.29 -3.39
N SER A 211 -18.97 -31.08 -4.17
CA SER A 211 -18.44 -31.83 -5.30
C SER A 211 -18.23 -30.90 -6.51
N ARG A 212 -17.36 -31.29 -7.44
CA ARG A 212 -16.99 -30.47 -8.60
C ARG A 212 -18.16 -30.17 -9.54
N ASP A 213 -19.12 -31.05 -9.66
CA ASP A 213 -20.37 -30.87 -10.45
C ASP A 213 -21.24 -29.71 -9.92
N LYS A 214 -21.04 -29.28 -8.67
CA LYS A 214 -21.74 -28.12 -8.08
C LYS A 214 -21.00 -26.78 -8.23
N LEU A 215 -19.90 -26.74 -8.97
CA LEU A 215 -19.11 -25.52 -9.14
C LEU A 215 -19.93 -24.40 -9.81
N GLU A 216 -20.65 -24.71 -10.89
CA GLU A 216 -21.51 -23.75 -11.59
C GLU A 216 -22.58 -23.18 -10.67
N TRP A 217 -23.24 -24.06 -9.90
CA TRP A 217 -24.22 -23.63 -8.90
C TRP A 217 -23.59 -22.69 -7.84
N ALA A 218 -22.37 -22.97 -7.36
CA ALA A 218 -21.70 -22.11 -6.37
C ALA A 218 -21.36 -20.73 -6.95
N ILE A 219 -21.01 -20.67 -8.23
CA ILE A 219 -20.78 -19.40 -8.95
C ILE A 219 -22.08 -18.60 -9.06
N GLU A 220 -23.16 -19.22 -9.52
CA GLU A 220 -24.47 -18.56 -9.65
C GLU A 220 -25.01 -18.04 -8.31
N GLU A 221 -24.91 -18.86 -7.27
CA GLU A 221 -25.34 -18.48 -5.91
C GLU A 221 -24.52 -17.29 -5.36
N GLY A 222 -23.21 -17.29 -5.61
CA GLY A 222 -22.34 -16.20 -5.21
C GLY A 222 -22.64 -14.89 -5.95
N LEU A 223 -22.96 -14.95 -7.24
CA LEU A 223 -23.36 -13.78 -8.02
C LEU A 223 -24.68 -13.19 -7.49
N LYS A 224 -25.67 -14.02 -7.17
CA LYS A 224 -26.93 -13.57 -6.56
C LYS A 224 -26.72 -12.87 -5.23
N ARG A 225 -25.90 -13.43 -4.34
CA ARG A 225 -25.55 -12.81 -3.04
C ARG A 225 -24.89 -11.46 -3.23
N SER A 226 -24.02 -11.31 -4.20
CA SER A 226 -23.35 -10.04 -4.48
C SER A 226 -24.33 -8.97 -4.96
N GLU A 227 -25.31 -9.34 -5.81
CA GLU A 227 -26.36 -8.44 -6.29
C GLU A 227 -27.29 -8.00 -5.13
N GLU A 228 -27.66 -8.91 -4.22
CA GLU A 228 -28.47 -8.63 -3.05
C GLU A 228 -27.75 -7.70 -2.07
N GLN A 229 -26.44 -7.90 -1.84
CA GLN A 229 -25.62 -7.03 -0.98
C GLN A 229 -25.46 -5.62 -1.56
N ALA A 230 -25.23 -5.50 -2.85
CA ALA A 230 -25.16 -4.20 -3.53
C ALA A 230 -26.48 -3.41 -3.40
N TYR A 231 -27.64 -4.09 -3.40
CA TYR A 231 -28.94 -3.47 -3.22
C TYR A 231 -29.15 -2.98 -1.77
N ALA A 232 -28.65 -3.72 -0.78
CA ALA A 232 -28.76 -3.36 0.63
C ALA A 232 -27.85 -2.18 1.05
N GLU A 233 -26.71 -2.01 0.38
CA GLU A 233 -25.78 -0.92 0.65
C GLU A 233 -26.23 0.44 0.09
N THR A 234 -27.21 0.48 -0.81
CA THR A 234 -27.77 1.72 -1.40
C THR A 234 -28.78 2.44 -0.49
N GLU A 235 -29.23 1.83 0.61
CA GLU A 235 -30.17 2.44 1.58
C GLU A 235 -29.48 3.12 2.78
N ASN A 236 -28.37 3.81 2.58
CA ASN A 236 -27.72 4.54 3.67
C ASN A 236 -28.37 5.92 3.84
N ASN A 237 -29.40 6.02 4.69
CA ASN A 237 -30.06 7.26 5.11
C ASN A 237 -29.27 8.03 6.20
N GLY A 238 -27.93 7.97 6.16
CA GLY A 238 -27.04 8.65 7.10
C GLY A 238 -26.96 10.16 6.84
N GLU A 239 -26.32 10.86 7.78
CA GLU A 239 -25.94 12.26 7.60
C GLU A 239 -25.06 12.41 6.35
N LYS A 240 -25.17 13.56 5.68
CA LYS A 240 -24.42 13.88 4.46
C LYS A 240 -23.55 15.11 4.67
N LEU A 241 -22.38 15.10 4.03
CA LEU A 241 -21.52 16.27 3.87
C LEU A 241 -22.13 17.25 2.88
N LEU A 242 -21.86 18.55 3.07
CA LEU A 242 -22.43 19.61 2.22
C LEU A 242 -21.78 19.63 0.84
N LYS A 243 -20.45 19.42 0.75
CA LYS A 243 -19.70 19.53 -0.51
C LYS A 243 -18.50 18.61 -0.50
N VAL A 244 -18.42 17.72 -1.47
CA VAL A 244 -17.31 16.77 -1.65
C VAL A 244 -16.69 16.91 -3.03
N PHE A 245 -15.37 16.94 -3.09
CA PHE A 245 -14.63 16.85 -4.33
C PHE A 245 -14.12 15.44 -4.56
N THR A 246 -14.15 15.02 -5.83
CA THR A 246 -13.40 13.86 -6.30
C THR A 246 -12.29 14.33 -7.26
N VAL A 247 -11.23 13.56 -7.36
CA VAL A 247 -10.18 13.80 -8.35
C VAL A 247 -10.13 12.57 -9.25
N THR A 248 -10.96 12.55 -10.26
CA THR A 248 -11.33 11.48 -11.19
C THR A 248 -12.67 10.83 -10.87
N ASP A 249 -13.21 10.13 -11.86
CA ASP A 249 -14.49 9.40 -11.73
C ASP A 249 -14.40 8.17 -10.81
N ALA A 250 -13.21 7.60 -10.64
CA ALA A 250 -13.02 6.35 -9.92
C ALA A 250 -13.58 6.32 -8.49
N PRO A 251 -13.47 7.40 -7.65
CA PRO A 251 -14.03 7.43 -6.31
C PRO A 251 -15.49 7.93 -6.22
N MET A 252 -16.16 8.17 -7.36
CA MET A 252 -17.47 8.81 -7.39
C MET A 252 -18.53 8.08 -6.56
N ASP A 253 -18.58 6.76 -6.66
CA ASP A 253 -19.56 5.96 -5.92
C ASP A 253 -19.33 6.05 -4.40
N PHE A 254 -18.08 6.03 -3.95
CA PHE A 254 -17.74 6.27 -2.54
C PHE A 254 -18.14 7.68 -2.09
N ALA A 255 -17.91 8.69 -2.91
CA ALA A 255 -18.25 10.06 -2.59
C ALA A 255 -19.77 10.24 -2.43
N LYS A 256 -20.57 9.60 -3.27
CA LYS A 256 -22.05 9.60 -3.19
C LYS A 256 -22.59 8.92 -1.93
N THR A 257 -21.84 8.01 -1.29
CA THR A 257 -22.29 7.45 0.00
C THR A 257 -22.33 8.50 1.10
N VAL A 258 -21.51 9.54 1.03
CA VAL A 258 -21.37 10.56 2.07
C VAL A 258 -21.82 11.96 1.67
N SER A 259 -22.13 12.22 0.40
CA SER A 259 -22.63 13.52 -0.08
C SER A 259 -23.50 13.40 -1.32
N ASP A 260 -24.53 14.23 -1.41
CA ASP A 260 -25.33 14.39 -2.62
C ASP A 260 -24.76 15.47 -3.55
N ASN A 261 -23.84 16.31 -3.05
CA ASN A 261 -23.16 17.36 -3.81
C ASN A 261 -21.69 16.98 -4.03
N VAL A 262 -21.44 16.19 -5.06
CA VAL A 262 -20.12 15.72 -5.44
C VAL A 262 -19.68 16.37 -6.76
N THR A 263 -18.48 16.92 -6.78
CA THR A 263 -17.89 17.56 -7.98
C THR A 263 -16.55 16.89 -8.30
N ASP A 264 -16.41 16.34 -9.49
CA ASP A 264 -15.10 15.94 -10.00
C ASP A 264 -14.31 17.18 -10.43
N ILE A 265 -13.08 17.30 -9.91
CA ILE A 265 -12.21 18.44 -10.20
C ILE A 265 -11.09 18.11 -11.20
N GLY A 266 -11.01 16.83 -11.61
CA GLY A 266 -10.04 16.36 -12.58
C GLY A 266 -8.59 16.30 -12.07
N PHE A 267 -7.71 15.66 -12.83
CA PHE A 267 -6.27 15.65 -12.56
C PHE A 267 -5.63 16.99 -12.97
N ALA A 268 -4.76 17.49 -12.11
CA ALA A 268 -3.88 18.62 -12.37
C ALA A 268 -2.62 18.53 -11.49
N GLU A 269 -1.70 19.47 -11.63
CA GLU A 269 -0.55 19.61 -10.71
C GLU A 269 -1.02 19.85 -9.26
N ALA A 270 -0.26 19.38 -8.29
CA ALA A 270 -0.64 19.42 -6.87
C ALA A 270 -0.98 20.85 -6.39
N GLU A 271 -0.23 21.83 -6.84
CA GLU A 271 -0.43 23.23 -6.50
C GLU A 271 -1.77 23.77 -7.02
N LYS A 272 -2.15 23.46 -8.26
CA LYS A 272 -3.43 23.88 -8.87
C LYS A 272 -4.63 23.24 -8.16
N ILE A 273 -4.50 21.95 -7.81
CA ILE A 273 -5.54 21.27 -7.03
C ILE A 273 -5.64 21.89 -5.64
N ALA A 274 -4.52 22.16 -4.98
CA ALA A 274 -4.48 22.79 -3.68
C ALA A 274 -5.11 24.20 -3.69
N GLU A 275 -4.86 25.01 -4.72
CA GLU A 275 -5.48 26.31 -4.89
C GLU A 275 -7.00 26.21 -5.07
N LYS A 276 -7.47 25.23 -5.86
CA LYS A 276 -8.90 24.97 -6.05
C LYS A 276 -9.58 24.54 -4.76
N ILE A 277 -8.95 23.65 -3.99
CA ILE A 277 -9.45 23.22 -2.68
C ILE A 277 -9.55 24.40 -1.72
N LYS A 278 -8.52 25.25 -1.63
CA LYS A 278 -8.54 26.46 -0.77
C LYS A 278 -9.63 27.45 -1.17
N ARG A 279 -9.83 27.66 -2.47
CA ARG A 279 -10.82 28.62 -2.98
C ARG A 279 -12.26 28.15 -2.73
N ASP A 280 -12.51 26.88 -2.96
CA ASP A 280 -13.86 26.32 -3.03
C ASP A 280 -14.30 25.67 -1.72
N ASP A 281 -13.40 25.51 -0.74
CA ASP A 281 -13.59 25.02 0.64
C ASP A 281 -14.55 23.82 0.76
N PRO A 282 -14.24 22.65 0.18
CA PRO A 282 -15.07 21.46 0.34
C PRO A 282 -14.96 20.88 1.75
N ASP A 283 -15.92 20.03 2.17
CA ASP A 283 -15.86 19.27 3.42
C ASP A 283 -14.83 18.13 3.33
N ALA A 284 -14.77 17.50 2.16
CA ALA A 284 -13.85 16.40 1.91
C ALA A 284 -13.36 16.37 0.45
N VAL A 285 -12.19 15.75 0.26
CA VAL A 285 -11.63 15.43 -1.05
C VAL A 285 -11.31 13.94 -1.11
N ILE A 286 -11.92 13.25 -2.06
CA ILE A 286 -11.82 11.79 -2.20
C ILE A 286 -11.11 11.45 -3.50
N TRP A 287 -10.12 10.58 -3.40
CA TRP A 287 -9.21 10.17 -4.46
C TRP A 287 -9.34 8.69 -4.74
N GLY A 288 -9.00 8.24 -5.93
CA GLY A 288 -8.74 6.83 -6.21
C GLY A 288 -7.53 6.29 -5.44
N SER A 289 -7.31 5.00 -5.49
CA SER A 289 -6.15 4.34 -4.85
C SER A 289 -5.12 3.83 -5.86
N ASP A 290 -5.22 4.22 -7.12
CA ASP A 290 -4.20 3.99 -8.12
C ASP A 290 -2.90 4.76 -7.81
N THR A 291 -1.82 4.42 -8.49
CA THR A 291 -0.49 5.00 -8.22
C THR A 291 -0.44 6.52 -8.37
N CYS A 292 -1.07 7.04 -9.43
CA CYS A 292 -1.10 8.49 -9.70
C CYS A 292 -1.90 9.23 -8.64
N SER A 293 -3.08 8.72 -8.27
CA SER A 293 -3.94 9.28 -7.23
C SER A 293 -3.25 9.28 -5.85
N LYS A 294 -2.56 8.19 -5.49
CA LYS A 294 -1.78 8.11 -4.24
C LYS A 294 -0.63 9.11 -4.19
N ARG A 295 0.10 9.26 -5.30
CA ARG A 295 1.19 10.24 -5.42
C ARG A 295 0.65 11.65 -5.28
N LEU A 296 -0.33 12.01 -6.09
CA LEU A 296 -0.87 13.36 -6.15
C LEU A 296 -1.60 13.77 -4.85
N SER A 297 -2.43 12.90 -4.27
CA SER A 297 -3.09 13.17 -2.98
C SER A 297 -2.10 13.40 -1.85
N SER A 298 -1.00 12.65 -1.82
CA SER A 298 0.07 12.82 -0.83
C SER A 298 0.81 14.15 -0.99
N GLN A 299 1.05 14.59 -2.23
CA GLN A 299 1.66 15.88 -2.52
C GLN A 299 0.71 17.03 -2.11
N VAL A 300 -0.57 16.96 -2.48
CA VAL A 300 -1.59 17.95 -2.09
C VAL A 300 -1.73 18.03 -0.57
N ALA A 301 -1.71 16.89 0.13
CA ALA A 301 -1.76 16.86 1.59
C ALA A 301 -0.59 17.64 2.23
N VAL A 302 0.61 17.52 1.66
CA VAL A 302 1.79 18.29 2.13
C VAL A 302 1.63 19.77 1.84
N VAL A 303 1.22 20.16 0.63
CA VAL A 303 1.04 21.57 0.23
C VAL A 303 0.00 22.28 1.11
N LEU A 304 -1.04 21.56 1.52
CA LEU A 304 -2.12 22.10 2.33
C LEU A 304 -1.93 21.88 3.85
N GLY A 305 -0.99 21.00 4.25
CA GLY A 305 -0.83 20.60 5.66
C GLY A 305 -2.01 19.78 6.18
N LEU A 306 -2.66 18.99 5.32
CA LEU A 306 -3.88 18.25 5.64
C LEU A 306 -3.61 16.78 5.96
N GLY A 307 -4.49 16.20 6.78
CA GLY A 307 -4.52 14.77 7.04
C GLY A 307 -5.02 13.98 5.83
N LEU A 308 -4.33 12.90 5.48
CA LEU A 308 -4.72 12.01 4.39
C LEU A 308 -4.85 10.56 4.89
N CYS A 309 -6.05 10.00 4.79
CA CYS A 309 -6.29 8.60 5.11
C CYS A 309 -6.18 7.74 3.84
N ALA A 310 -5.31 6.72 3.86
CA ALA A 310 -5.05 5.88 2.69
C ALA A 310 -5.97 4.67 2.60
N ASP A 311 -6.32 4.27 1.38
CA ASP A 311 -6.92 2.96 1.05
C ASP A 311 -8.20 2.66 1.86
N CYS A 312 -9.05 3.66 2.02
CA CYS A 312 -10.32 3.51 2.72
C CYS A 312 -11.24 2.53 1.98
N THR A 313 -11.92 1.70 2.77
CA THR A 313 -12.86 0.70 2.24
C THR A 313 -14.31 1.04 2.56
N ARG A 314 -14.52 2.01 3.44
CA ARG A 314 -15.83 2.55 3.82
C ARG A 314 -15.66 3.99 4.26
N LEU A 315 -16.62 4.82 3.90
CA LEU A 315 -16.75 6.20 4.32
C LEU A 315 -18.12 6.39 4.98
N GLU A 316 -18.18 7.22 6.00
CA GLU A 316 -19.42 7.61 6.69
C GLU A 316 -19.37 9.09 7.03
N CYS A 317 -20.54 9.71 7.19
CA CYS A 317 -20.68 11.03 7.78
C CYS A 317 -21.22 10.88 9.20
N GLU A 318 -20.52 11.39 10.20
CA GLU A 318 -20.97 11.43 11.60
C GLU A 318 -20.80 12.86 12.11
N ASN A 319 -21.87 13.48 12.57
CA ASN A 319 -21.88 14.87 13.07
C ASN A 319 -21.28 15.89 12.09
N GLY A 320 -21.53 15.71 10.79
CA GLY A 320 -20.97 16.58 9.72
C GLY A 320 -19.47 16.39 9.45
N GLU A 321 -18.83 15.36 10.00
CA GLU A 321 -17.43 15.04 9.76
C GLU A 321 -17.30 13.74 8.97
N LEU A 322 -16.28 13.67 8.08
CA LEU A 322 -15.96 12.43 7.36
C LEU A 322 -15.25 11.44 8.27
N ILE A 323 -15.85 10.27 8.42
CA ILE A 323 -15.29 9.12 9.11
C ILE A 323 -14.82 8.10 8.08
N MET A 324 -13.60 7.65 8.25
CA MET A 324 -12.89 6.82 7.29
C MET A 324 -12.53 5.47 7.91
N TYR A 325 -12.81 4.38 7.20
CA TYR A 325 -12.44 3.04 7.63
C TYR A 325 -11.42 2.46 6.67
N ARG A 326 -10.30 2.00 7.21
CA ARG A 326 -9.26 1.39 6.41
C ARG A 326 -8.70 0.13 7.05
N PRO A 327 -8.32 -0.87 6.25
CA PRO A 327 -7.53 -1.99 6.74
C PRO A 327 -6.11 -1.53 7.10
N ALA A 328 -5.54 -2.15 8.14
CA ALA A 328 -4.17 -1.97 8.58
C ALA A 328 -3.58 -3.31 9.03
N LEU A 329 -2.28 -3.37 9.30
CA LEU A 329 -1.55 -4.59 9.67
C LEU A 329 -1.83 -5.73 8.67
N SER A 330 -1.55 -5.48 7.39
CA SER A 330 -1.83 -6.43 6.30
C SER A 330 -3.30 -6.90 6.23
N GLY A 331 -4.23 -6.04 6.67
CA GLY A 331 -5.66 -6.32 6.62
C GLY A 331 -6.21 -7.05 7.85
N SER A 332 -5.40 -7.36 8.86
CA SER A 332 -5.87 -8.06 10.08
C SER A 332 -6.77 -7.20 10.96
N ILE A 333 -6.68 -5.90 10.87
CA ILE A 333 -7.55 -4.95 11.59
C ILE A 333 -8.17 -3.92 10.64
N ILE A 334 -9.31 -3.40 11.04
CA ILE A 334 -9.94 -2.21 10.45
C ILE A 334 -9.78 -1.04 11.43
N ALA A 335 -9.19 0.05 10.98
CA ALA A 335 -9.06 1.27 11.75
C ALA A 335 -10.17 2.27 11.36
N LYS A 336 -10.93 2.74 12.35
CA LYS A 336 -11.85 3.89 12.24
C LYS A 336 -11.04 5.15 12.48
N ILE A 337 -10.97 6.04 11.51
CA ILE A 337 -10.09 7.22 11.50
C ILE A 337 -10.92 8.47 11.21
N LYS A 338 -10.55 9.57 11.86
CA LYS A 338 -11.05 10.90 11.49
C LYS A 338 -9.89 11.85 11.16
N SER A 339 -10.14 12.81 10.28
CA SER A 339 -9.24 13.95 10.06
C SER A 339 -9.49 15.01 11.14
N LEU A 340 -8.41 15.62 11.60
CA LEU A 340 -8.44 16.80 12.49
C LEU A 340 -8.32 18.11 11.69
N THR A 341 -8.11 17.99 10.39
CA THR A 341 -7.98 19.10 9.43
C THR A 341 -9.14 19.08 8.45
N ARG A 342 -9.49 20.25 7.88
CA ARG A 342 -10.51 20.40 6.86
C ARG A 342 -9.92 21.07 5.62
N PRO A 343 -10.29 20.57 4.42
CA PRO A 343 -11.10 19.38 4.18
C PRO A 343 -10.45 18.08 4.67
N ALA A 344 -11.26 17.08 4.96
CA ALA A 344 -10.78 15.73 5.18
C ALA A 344 -10.34 15.13 3.84
N MET A 345 -9.19 14.45 3.79
CA MET A 345 -8.71 13.80 2.57
C MET A 345 -8.65 12.29 2.74
N ALA A 346 -9.14 11.56 1.74
CA ALA A 346 -9.11 10.11 1.72
C ALA A 346 -8.77 9.59 0.32
N THR A 347 -7.89 8.57 0.23
CA THR A 347 -7.90 7.70 -0.94
C THR A 347 -8.82 6.52 -0.66
N VAL A 348 -9.68 6.19 -1.60
CA VAL A 348 -10.59 5.05 -1.48
C VAL A 348 -10.14 3.93 -2.38
N ARG A 349 -10.25 2.72 -1.88
CA ARG A 349 -9.91 1.55 -2.65
C ARG A 349 -11.02 1.27 -3.64
N THR A 350 -10.93 1.92 -4.80
CA THR A 350 -11.69 1.53 -5.99
C THR A 350 -11.11 0.21 -6.48
N ASP A 351 -11.95 -0.76 -6.72
CA ASP A 351 -11.51 -2.06 -7.21
C ASP A 351 -10.72 -1.88 -8.52
N SER A 352 -9.50 -2.40 -8.56
CA SER A 352 -8.71 -2.46 -9.79
C SER A 352 -9.24 -3.51 -10.77
N THR A 353 -10.33 -4.19 -10.42
CA THR A 353 -11.10 -4.97 -11.36
C THR A 353 -11.85 -4.01 -12.28
N ASN A 354 -11.68 -4.16 -13.59
CA ASN A 354 -12.58 -3.54 -14.55
C ASN A 354 -14.01 -3.74 -14.04
N ALA A 355 -14.81 -2.68 -13.95
CA ALA A 355 -16.18 -2.69 -13.43
C ALA A 355 -17.09 -3.75 -14.12
N HIS A 356 -16.59 -4.44 -15.13
CA HIS A 356 -17.22 -5.52 -15.89
C HIS A 356 -16.76 -6.95 -15.50
N GLN A 357 -15.69 -7.09 -14.68
CA GLN A 357 -15.13 -8.40 -14.37
C GLN A 357 -15.79 -8.98 -13.11
N LYS A 358 -16.84 -9.75 -13.29
CA LYS A 358 -17.57 -10.38 -12.17
C LYS A 358 -16.83 -11.56 -11.54
N ILE A 359 -15.92 -12.20 -12.27
CA ILE A 359 -15.23 -13.43 -11.87
C ILE A 359 -13.72 -13.29 -12.05
N ILE A 360 -12.94 -13.64 -11.02
CA ILE A 360 -11.50 -13.82 -11.11
C ILE A 360 -11.16 -15.28 -10.84
N VAL A 361 -10.32 -15.86 -11.69
CA VAL A 361 -9.69 -17.17 -11.49
C VAL A 361 -8.23 -16.95 -11.12
N ALA A 362 -7.78 -17.45 -9.98
CA ALA A 362 -6.40 -17.33 -9.52
C ALA A 362 -5.70 -18.69 -9.52
N ALA A 363 -4.64 -18.81 -10.33
CA ALA A 363 -3.78 -19.98 -10.38
C ALA A 363 -2.75 -19.96 -9.25
N GLY A 364 -2.68 -21.05 -8.50
CA GLY A 364 -1.63 -21.33 -7.52
C GLY A 364 -0.50 -22.18 -8.10
N PHE A 365 0.61 -22.31 -7.37
CA PHE A 365 1.75 -23.13 -7.81
C PHE A 365 1.41 -24.62 -7.97
N GLY A 366 0.34 -25.09 -7.32
CA GLY A 366 -0.15 -26.47 -7.46
C GLY A 366 -0.59 -26.84 -8.88
N VAL A 367 -0.91 -25.85 -9.73
CA VAL A 367 -1.35 -26.06 -11.13
C VAL A 367 -0.37 -25.54 -12.17
N LYS A 368 0.92 -25.37 -11.80
CA LYS A 368 1.97 -24.83 -12.70
C LYS A 368 2.08 -25.56 -14.04
N ASP A 369 1.85 -26.87 -14.04
CA ASP A 369 1.96 -27.75 -15.22
C ASP A 369 0.63 -27.84 -16.01
N LYS A 370 -0.45 -27.16 -15.55
CA LYS A 370 -1.80 -27.14 -16.14
C LYS A 370 -2.28 -25.71 -16.43
N MET A 371 -1.36 -24.79 -16.64
CA MET A 371 -1.72 -23.36 -16.84
C MET A 371 -2.62 -23.13 -18.05
N ASP A 372 -2.48 -23.92 -19.11
CA ASP A 372 -3.32 -23.83 -20.30
C ASP A 372 -4.77 -24.30 -20.02
N ASP A 373 -4.94 -25.33 -19.19
CA ASP A 373 -6.26 -25.79 -18.77
C ASP A 373 -6.95 -24.73 -17.90
N VAL A 374 -6.19 -24.12 -16.95
CA VAL A 374 -6.69 -23.05 -16.09
C VAL A 374 -7.06 -21.82 -16.92
N ARG A 375 -6.28 -21.48 -17.94
CA ARG A 375 -6.57 -20.38 -18.86
C ARG A 375 -7.87 -20.65 -19.64
N SER A 376 -7.98 -21.84 -20.23
CA SER A 376 -9.19 -22.24 -20.96
C SER A 376 -10.44 -22.22 -20.09
N PHE A 377 -10.30 -22.62 -18.84
CA PHE A 377 -11.38 -22.53 -17.84
C PHE A 377 -11.78 -21.09 -17.54
N ALA A 378 -10.79 -20.20 -17.29
CA ALA A 378 -11.04 -18.79 -17.05
C ALA A 378 -11.72 -18.11 -18.25
N ASP A 379 -11.22 -18.39 -19.47
CA ASP A 379 -11.78 -17.87 -20.72
C ASP A 379 -13.24 -18.34 -20.91
N GLY A 380 -13.53 -19.62 -20.60
CA GLY A 380 -14.88 -20.18 -20.65
C GLY A 380 -15.89 -19.52 -19.71
N LEU A 381 -15.41 -18.95 -18.60
CA LEU A 381 -16.20 -18.18 -17.64
C LEU A 381 -16.22 -16.67 -17.95
N GLY A 382 -15.48 -16.20 -18.96
CA GLY A 382 -15.24 -14.78 -19.17
C GLY A 382 -14.52 -14.13 -17.99
N ALA A 383 -13.70 -14.91 -17.26
CA ALA A 383 -13.04 -14.49 -16.04
C ALA A 383 -11.64 -13.92 -16.31
N GLU A 384 -11.18 -13.00 -15.48
CA GLU A 384 -9.79 -12.57 -15.48
C GLU A 384 -8.90 -13.64 -14.83
N LEU A 385 -7.84 -14.07 -15.55
CA LEU A 385 -6.85 -14.99 -15.01
C LEU A 385 -5.78 -14.24 -14.22
N CYS A 386 -5.67 -14.57 -12.94
CA CYS A 386 -4.66 -14.07 -12.02
C CYS A 386 -3.76 -15.20 -11.51
N ALA A 387 -2.68 -14.84 -10.84
CA ALA A 387 -1.69 -15.79 -10.36
C ALA A 387 -1.19 -15.47 -8.94
N THR A 388 -0.73 -16.51 -8.25
CA THR A 388 0.02 -16.33 -7.00
C THR A 388 1.45 -15.89 -7.30
N ARG A 389 2.08 -15.17 -6.36
CA ARG A 389 3.47 -14.73 -6.46
C ARG A 389 4.43 -15.85 -6.87
N LYS A 390 4.29 -17.04 -6.29
CA LYS A 390 5.20 -18.16 -6.58
C LYS A 390 5.15 -18.60 -8.05
N LEU A 391 3.99 -18.51 -8.72
CA LEU A 391 3.89 -18.75 -10.16
C LEU A 391 4.61 -17.66 -10.97
N VAL A 392 4.45 -16.41 -10.58
CA VAL A 392 5.08 -15.25 -11.23
C VAL A 392 6.60 -15.31 -11.06
N ASP A 393 7.09 -15.51 -9.85
CA ASP A 393 8.54 -15.61 -9.54
C ASP A 393 9.23 -16.74 -10.32
N ASN A 394 8.47 -17.78 -10.71
CA ASN A 394 8.99 -18.92 -11.51
C ASN A 394 8.69 -18.78 -13.02
N GLY A 395 8.19 -17.65 -13.49
CA GLY A 395 7.99 -17.34 -14.91
C GLY A 395 6.76 -18.00 -15.57
N TYR A 396 5.85 -18.59 -14.80
CA TYR A 396 4.62 -19.20 -15.34
C TYR A 396 3.50 -18.18 -15.58
N ALA A 397 3.59 -16.97 -15.02
CA ALA A 397 2.62 -15.91 -15.19
C ALA A 397 3.30 -14.55 -15.18
N GLN A 398 2.64 -13.54 -15.77
CA GLN A 398 3.13 -12.17 -15.81
C GLN A 398 2.94 -11.50 -14.43
N TYR A 399 3.80 -10.54 -14.13
CA TYR A 399 3.76 -9.80 -12.86
C TYR A 399 2.44 -9.05 -12.66
N ASP A 400 1.85 -8.51 -13.73
CA ASP A 400 0.58 -7.78 -13.71
C ASP A 400 -0.62 -8.63 -13.29
N SER A 401 -0.51 -9.95 -13.46
CA SER A 401 -1.53 -10.91 -13.02
C SER A 401 -1.39 -11.29 -11.55
N GLN A 402 -0.33 -10.86 -10.85
CA GLN A 402 -0.08 -11.26 -9.47
C GLN A 402 -1.11 -10.67 -8.51
N VAL A 403 -1.81 -11.54 -7.76
CA VAL A 403 -2.68 -11.17 -6.64
C VAL A 403 -1.97 -11.41 -5.32
N GLY A 404 -2.05 -10.43 -4.42
CA GLY A 404 -1.50 -10.53 -3.08
C GLY A 404 -0.97 -9.20 -2.56
N LEU A 405 -0.36 -9.24 -1.40
CA LEU A 405 0.20 -8.07 -0.72
C LEU A 405 1.22 -7.28 -1.58
N THR A 406 1.97 -7.98 -2.43
CA THR A 406 3.00 -7.41 -3.32
C THR A 406 2.52 -7.27 -4.76
N GLY A 407 1.34 -7.75 -5.06
CA GLY A 407 0.67 -7.66 -6.36
C GLY A 407 -0.53 -6.71 -6.31
N LYS A 408 -1.52 -6.97 -7.15
CA LYS A 408 -2.81 -6.28 -7.11
C LYS A 408 -3.70 -6.84 -6.00
N THR A 409 -4.53 -5.98 -5.43
CA THR A 409 -5.64 -6.38 -4.56
C THR A 409 -6.90 -6.40 -5.40
N VAL A 410 -7.70 -7.45 -5.23
CA VAL A 410 -8.93 -7.68 -5.99
C VAL A 410 -10.09 -7.99 -5.04
N SER A 411 -11.30 -7.59 -5.42
CA SER A 411 -12.54 -7.86 -4.69
C SER A 411 -13.70 -8.16 -5.64
N PRO A 412 -13.55 -9.16 -6.54
CA PRO A 412 -14.63 -9.52 -7.46
C PRO A 412 -15.81 -10.13 -6.70
N PRO A 413 -17.02 -10.10 -7.27
CA PRO A 413 -18.14 -10.90 -6.79
C PRO A 413 -17.78 -12.37 -6.57
N ILE A 414 -17.03 -12.97 -7.48
CA ILE A 414 -16.58 -14.37 -7.42
C ILE A 414 -15.06 -14.46 -7.56
N TYR A 415 -14.41 -15.13 -6.61
CA TYR A 415 -13.00 -15.46 -6.67
C TYR A 415 -12.79 -16.97 -6.62
N ILE A 416 -12.21 -17.54 -7.68
CA ILE A 416 -11.95 -18.99 -7.78
C ILE A 416 -10.44 -19.23 -7.62
N ALA A 417 -10.03 -19.83 -6.50
CA ALA A 417 -8.63 -20.14 -6.20
C ALA A 417 -8.32 -21.60 -6.59
N ILE A 418 -7.47 -21.81 -7.60
CA ILE A 418 -7.13 -23.14 -8.12
C ILE A 418 -5.68 -23.48 -7.79
N GLY A 419 -5.46 -24.54 -6.98
CA GLY A 419 -4.11 -24.95 -6.56
C GLY A 419 -3.38 -23.93 -5.71
N VAL A 420 -4.11 -23.03 -5.04
CA VAL A 420 -3.59 -22.00 -4.13
C VAL A 420 -3.48 -22.57 -2.73
N SER A 421 -2.33 -22.40 -2.07
CA SER A 421 -2.11 -22.88 -0.70
C SER A 421 -2.80 -22.05 0.38
N GLY A 422 -3.06 -20.77 0.15
CA GLY A 422 -3.62 -19.87 1.17
C GLY A 422 -2.58 -19.14 2.02
N ALA A 423 -1.40 -18.88 1.46
CA ALA A 423 -0.40 -18.04 2.13
C ALA A 423 -0.97 -16.64 2.46
N ILE A 424 -0.68 -16.14 3.66
CA ILE A 424 -1.21 -14.86 4.21
C ILE A 424 -1.03 -13.69 3.23
N HIS A 425 0.09 -13.63 2.52
CA HIS A 425 0.36 -12.58 1.54
C HIS A 425 -0.58 -12.63 0.31
N HIS A 426 -1.02 -13.83 -0.09
CA HIS A 426 -2.00 -13.98 -1.16
C HIS A 426 -3.40 -13.61 -0.67
N ILE A 427 -3.77 -14.12 0.52
CA ILE A 427 -5.05 -13.85 1.16
C ILE A 427 -5.29 -12.34 1.31
N ALA A 428 -4.28 -11.58 1.72
CA ALA A 428 -4.38 -10.12 1.84
C ALA A 428 -4.82 -9.42 0.55
N GLY A 429 -4.54 -10.03 -0.61
CA GLY A 429 -4.94 -9.49 -1.92
C GLY A 429 -6.34 -9.89 -2.39
N MET A 430 -6.98 -10.92 -1.80
CA MET A 430 -8.26 -11.45 -2.29
C MET A 430 -9.36 -11.59 -1.24
N GLN A 431 -9.05 -11.45 0.05
CA GLN A 431 -9.97 -11.73 1.17
C GLN A 431 -11.29 -10.94 1.16
N ARG A 432 -11.37 -9.84 0.37
CA ARG A 432 -12.57 -9.02 0.22
C ARG A 432 -13.46 -9.43 -0.94
N SER A 433 -13.10 -10.46 -1.70
CA SER A 433 -13.96 -11.00 -2.75
C SER A 433 -15.31 -11.42 -2.17
N GLY A 434 -16.36 -11.28 -2.93
CA GLY A 434 -17.73 -11.61 -2.49
C GLY A 434 -17.84 -13.07 -2.09
N THR A 435 -17.85 -13.99 -3.01
CA THR A 435 -17.81 -15.44 -2.77
C THR A 435 -16.46 -16.00 -3.20
N VAL A 436 -15.83 -16.76 -2.31
CA VAL A 436 -14.54 -17.43 -2.59
C VAL A 436 -14.77 -18.93 -2.73
N ILE A 437 -14.35 -19.47 -3.87
CA ILE A 437 -14.39 -20.92 -4.18
C ILE A 437 -12.94 -21.40 -4.28
N ALA A 438 -12.56 -22.38 -3.48
CA ALA A 438 -11.20 -22.95 -3.50
C ALA A 438 -11.21 -24.37 -4.04
N ILE A 439 -10.31 -24.67 -4.99
CA ILE A 439 -10.08 -26.00 -5.54
C ILE A 439 -8.64 -26.39 -5.19
N ASN A 440 -8.48 -27.41 -4.35
CA ASN A 440 -7.16 -27.89 -3.92
C ASN A 440 -7.22 -29.36 -3.54
N PRO A 441 -6.25 -30.20 -3.96
CA PRO A 441 -6.20 -31.61 -3.58
C PRO A 441 -5.89 -31.83 -2.09
N ASP A 442 -5.22 -30.88 -1.44
CA ASP A 442 -4.90 -30.91 -0.02
C ASP A 442 -6.06 -30.33 0.78
N LYS A 443 -6.83 -31.22 1.45
CA LYS A 443 -7.98 -30.84 2.28
C LYS A 443 -7.61 -29.93 3.48
N ASP A 444 -6.35 -29.94 3.90
CA ASP A 444 -5.84 -29.16 5.02
C ASP A 444 -5.17 -27.86 4.55
N ALA A 445 -5.27 -27.54 3.25
CA ALA A 445 -4.72 -26.30 2.72
C ALA A 445 -5.36 -25.06 3.37
N PRO A 446 -4.56 -24.10 3.88
CA PRO A 446 -5.07 -22.91 4.57
C PRO A 446 -6.06 -22.06 3.75
N ILE A 447 -6.07 -22.19 2.42
CA ILE A 447 -7.03 -21.46 1.56
C ILE A 447 -8.49 -21.75 1.93
N PHE A 448 -8.79 -22.96 2.42
CA PHE A 448 -10.15 -23.34 2.80
C PHE A 448 -10.67 -22.56 4.03
N GLU A 449 -9.79 -22.03 4.88
CA GLU A 449 -10.21 -21.16 5.98
C GLU A 449 -10.76 -19.81 5.48
N TYR A 450 -10.49 -19.48 4.21
CA TYR A 450 -10.88 -18.21 3.57
C TYR A 450 -11.86 -18.41 2.41
N ALA A 451 -12.34 -19.63 2.20
CA ALA A 451 -13.30 -19.99 1.16
C ALA A 451 -14.71 -20.20 1.72
N ASP A 452 -15.72 -19.81 0.93
CA ASP A 452 -17.12 -20.15 1.19
C ASP A 452 -17.44 -21.57 0.73
N TYR A 453 -16.85 -21.95 -0.40
CA TYR A 453 -16.96 -23.30 -0.97
C TYR A 453 -15.60 -23.91 -1.23
N GLY A 454 -15.44 -25.18 -0.82
CA GLY A 454 -14.22 -25.96 -1.03
C GLY A 454 -14.49 -27.16 -1.93
N ILE A 455 -13.59 -27.41 -2.88
CA ILE A 455 -13.60 -28.59 -3.75
C ILE A 455 -12.27 -29.29 -3.58
N ILE A 456 -12.30 -30.52 -3.05
CA ILE A 456 -11.10 -31.34 -2.90
C ILE A 456 -10.90 -32.10 -4.20
N ASP A 457 -10.08 -31.54 -5.09
CA ASP A 457 -9.82 -32.13 -6.40
C ASP A 457 -8.48 -31.65 -6.99
N ASN A 458 -7.92 -32.46 -7.89
CA ASN A 458 -6.85 -32.05 -8.81
C ASN A 458 -7.50 -31.42 -10.03
N PHE A 459 -7.33 -30.12 -10.18
CA PHE A 459 -7.86 -29.36 -11.34
C PHE A 459 -7.34 -29.91 -12.68
#